data_2900862b82f1fc76670ecfa714749bbd
#
_entry.id   2900862b82f1fc76670ecfa714749bbd
#
_cell.length_a   1.000
_cell.length_b   1.000
_cell.length_c   1.000
_cell.angle_alpha   90.00
_cell.angle_beta   90.00
_cell.angle_gamma   90.00
#
_symmetry.space_group_name_H-M   'P 1'
#
loop_
_entity.id
_entity.type
_entity.pdbx_description
1 polymer ?
#
loop_
_entity_poly.entity_id
_entity_poly.type
_entity_poly.pdbx_seq_one_letter_code
_entity_poly.pdbx_strand_id
1 'polypeptide(L)'
;VDSQIIDKTKLIYLTYPNNPTGSTATKEVFDEAIAKFKGTDTKIVHDFAYGAFGFDAKNPSILASENGKDVAIEIYSLSKGYNMSGFRVGFAVGNKDMIQALKKYQTHTNAGMFGALQDAAIYALNHYDDFLEEQSNVFKTRRDRFEAMLAKADLPFVHAKGGIYVWLETPPGYDSEQFEQFLVQEKSILVAPGKPFGENGNRYVRISLALDDQKLDEAAIRLTELAYLYE
;
A
#
# COMPACT_ATOMS: atom_id res chain seq x y z
N VAL A 1 -7.30 19.07 9.93
CA VAL A 1 -6.67 19.91 8.89
C VAL A 1 -7.17 21.34 9.11
N ASP A 2 -6.24 22.30 9.12
CA ASP A 2 -6.54 23.72 9.30
C ASP A 2 -7.40 24.23 8.12
N SER A 3 -8.36 25.14 8.40
CA SER A 3 -9.23 25.76 7.40
C SER A 3 -8.43 26.47 6.29
N GLN A 4 -7.33 27.14 6.64
CA GLN A 4 -6.45 27.80 5.68
C GLN A 4 -5.78 26.83 4.70
N ILE A 5 -5.53 25.59 5.13
CA ILE A 5 -5.00 24.54 4.28
C ILE A 5 -6.11 24.03 3.35
N ILE A 6 -7.33 23.86 3.87
CA ILE A 6 -8.49 23.39 3.09
C ILE A 6 -8.72 24.30 1.89
N ASP A 7 -8.76 25.62 2.10
CA ASP A 7 -9.06 26.60 1.03
C ASP A 7 -7.99 26.63 -0.09
N LYS A 8 -6.76 26.26 0.24
CA LYS A 8 -5.63 26.22 -0.71
C LYS A 8 -5.46 24.86 -1.36
N THR A 9 -6.08 23.81 -0.82
CA THR A 9 -5.91 22.43 -1.30
C THR A 9 -6.64 22.25 -2.63
N LYS A 10 -5.93 21.74 -3.63
CA LYS A 10 -6.49 21.40 -4.93
C LYS A 10 -6.58 19.89 -5.15
N LEU A 11 -5.68 19.15 -4.51
CA LEU A 11 -5.60 17.71 -4.68
C LEU A 11 -5.20 17.03 -3.37
N ILE A 12 -5.87 15.92 -3.07
CA ILE A 12 -5.57 15.06 -1.93
C ILE A 12 -5.22 13.68 -2.46
N TYR A 13 -4.14 13.12 -1.96
CA TYR A 13 -3.78 11.72 -2.19
C TYR A 13 -4.06 10.91 -0.93
N LEU A 14 -4.87 9.86 -1.09
CA LEU A 14 -5.14 8.86 -0.06
C LEU A 14 -4.62 7.52 -0.56
N THR A 15 -3.92 6.78 0.28
CA THR A 15 -3.40 5.45 -0.06
C THR A 15 -3.85 4.46 1.01
N TYR A 16 -4.80 3.58 0.66
CA TYR A 16 -5.30 2.52 1.54
C TYR A 16 -5.66 1.27 0.72
N PRO A 17 -5.18 0.09 1.12
CA PRO A 17 -4.18 -0.16 2.17
C PRO A 17 -2.88 0.59 1.95
N ASN A 18 -2.31 1.10 3.03
CA ASN A 18 -1.17 2.01 2.94
C ASN A 18 0.16 1.25 2.78
N ASN A 19 0.98 1.73 1.88
CA ASN A 19 2.40 1.40 1.80
C ASN A 19 3.18 2.58 2.40
N PRO A 20 3.89 2.42 3.55
CA PRO A 20 4.43 1.16 4.06
C PRO A 20 3.68 0.51 5.23
N THR A 21 2.72 1.18 5.88
CA THR A 21 2.24 0.86 7.22
C THR A 21 1.25 -0.32 7.30
N GLY A 22 0.67 -0.74 6.16
CA GLY A 22 -0.40 -1.74 6.15
C GLY A 22 -1.74 -1.24 6.72
N SER A 23 -1.87 0.05 6.99
CA SER A 23 -3.12 0.64 7.48
C SER A 23 -4.22 0.58 6.42
N THR A 24 -5.44 0.31 6.83
CA THR A 24 -6.64 0.30 5.98
C THR A 24 -7.56 1.46 6.36
N ALA A 25 -8.41 1.87 5.43
CA ALA A 25 -9.49 2.83 5.72
C ALA A 25 -10.81 2.09 5.89
N THR A 26 -11.72 2.70 6.65
CA THR A 26 -13.15 2.34 6.63
C THR A 26 -13.89 3.28 5.68
N LYS A 27 -15.15 2.96 5.38
CA LYS A 27 -15.99 3.83 4.55
C LYS A 27 -16.14 5.23 5.15
N GLU A 28 -16.24 5.31 6.48
CA GLU A 28 -16.39 6.56 7.23
C GLU A 28 -15.20 7.51 7.02
N VAL A 29 -13.99 6.98 6.92
CA VAL A 29 -12.77 7.77 6.61
C VAL A 29 -12.91 8.47 5.25
N PHE A 30 -13.46 7.78 4.26
CA PHE A 30 -13.71 8.37 2.94
C PHE A 30 -14.87 9.36 2.96
N ASP A 31 -15.96 9.04 3.67
CA ASP A 31 -17.10 9.92 3.83
C ASP A 31 -16.68 11.23 4.51
N GLU A 32 -15.87 11.18 5.56
CA GLU A 32 -15.30 12.35 6.23
C GLU A 32 -14.39 13.16 5.31
N ALA A 33 -13.52 12.50 4.55
CA ALA A 33 -12.63 13.17 3.60
C ALA A 33 -13.45 13.94 2.53
N ILE A 34 -14.47 13.30 1.95
CA ILE A 34 -15.35 13.90 0.96
C ILE A 34 -16.14 15.08 1.57
N ALA A 35 -16.73 14.88 2.75
CA ALA A 35 -17.52 15.90 3.42
C ALA A 35 -16.71 17.15 3.78
N LYS A 36 -15.44 16.94 4.19
CA LYS A 36 -14.53 18.03 4.59
C LYS A 36 -14.21 19.00 3.47
N PHE A 37 -14.20 18.52 2.22
CA PHE A 37 -13.89 19.32 1.05
C PHE A 37 -15.12 19.63 0.19
N LYS A 38 -16.32 19.34 0.72
CA LYS A 38 -17.59 19.69 0.07
C LYS A 38 -17.68 21.20 -0.16
N GLY A 39 -18.03 21.60 -1.37
CA GLY A 39 -18.13 23.02 -1.75
C GLY A 39 -16.82 23.68 -2.16
N THR A 40 -15.72 22.91 -2.18
CA THR A 40 -14.43 23.36 -2.74
C THR A 40 -14.19 22.70 -4.11
N ASP A 41 -13.17 23.18 -4.84
CA ASP A 41 -12.71 22.56 -6.10
C ASP A 41 -11.74 21.40 -5.87
N THR A 42 -11.50 21.01 -4.62
CA THR A 42 -10.55 19.94 -4.26
C THR A 42 -10.98 18.61 -4.83
N LYS A 43 -10.02 17.90 -5.41
CA LYS A 43 -10.19 16.55 -5.93
C LYS A 43 -9.41 15.54 -5.10
N ILE A 44 -9.87 14.30 -5.09
CA ILE A 44 -9.27 13.22 -4.31
C ILE A 44 -8.77 12.14 -5.26
N VAL A 45 -7.53 11.72 -5.08
CA VAL A 45 -6.94 10.55 -5.73
C VAL A 45 -6.76 9.49 -4.68
N HIS A 46 -7.43 8.36 -4.84
CA HIS A 46 -7.25 7.20 -4.00
C HIS A 46 -6.34 6.19 -4.71
N ASP A 47 -5.12 6.00 -4.19
CA ASP A 47 -4.25 4.90 -4.61
C ASP A 47 -4.74 3.61 -3.97
N PHE A 48 -5.36 2.76 -4.78
CA PHE A 48 -5.96 1.49 -4.38
C PHE A 48 -5.18 0.29 -4.90
N ALA A 49 -3.87 0.48 -5.12
CA ALA A 49 -3.00 -0.57 -5.67
C ALA A 49 -2.98 -1.86 -4.82
N TYR A 50 -3.24 -1.75 -3.53
CA TYR A 50 -3.32 -2.87 -2.58
C TYR A 50 -4.76 -3.24 -2.20
N GLY A 51 -5.75 -2.78 -2.94
CA GLY A 51 -7.17 -2.96 -2.66
C GLY A 51 -7.63 -4.40 -2.43
N ALA A 52 -6.98 -5.37 -3.09
CA ALA A 52 -7.25 -6.80 -2.90
C ALA A 52 -6.79 -7.34 -1.53
N PHE A 53 -5.86 -6.67 -0.84
CA PHE A 53 -5.24 -7.16 0.37
C PHE A 53 -5.83 -6.49 1.62
N GLY A 54 -7.06 -6.84 1.96
CA GLY A 54 -7.68 -6.55 3.24
C GLY A 54 -7.75 -7.84 4.05
N PHE A 55 -7.09 -7.88 5.22
CA PHE A 55 -6.92 -9.14 5.96
C PHE A 55 -8.07 -9.42 6.93
N ASP A 56 -8.66 -8.40 7.50
CA ASP A 56 -9.74 -8.52 8.48
C ASP A 56 -11.12 -8.20 7.86
N ALA A 57 -11.12 -7.40 6.79
CA ALA A 57 -12.31 -7.03 6.02
C ALA A 57 -11.93 -6.63 4.60
N LYS A 58 -12.91 -6.64 3.69
CA LYS A 58 -12.72 -6.08 2.35
C LYS A 58 -12.47 -4.57 2.45
N ASN A 59 -11.46 -4.09 1.75
CA ASN A 59 -11.17 -2.66 1.67
C ASN A 59 -12.29 -1.94 0.91
N PRO A 60 -12.87 -0.87 1.46
CA PRO A 60 -13.88 -0.10 0.76
C PRO A 60 -13.28 0.71 -0.38
N SER A 61 -14.04 0.89 -1.46
CA SER A 61 -13.73 1.86 -2.50
C SER A 61 -14.24 3.24 -2.09
N ILE A 62 -13.46 4.30 -2.31
CA ILE A 62 -13.91 5.68 -2.11
C ILE A 62 -15.09 6.02 -3.04
N LEU A 63 -15.19 5.35 -4.18
CA LEU A 63 -16.28 5.57 -5.14
C LEU A 63 -17.61 4.99 -4.68
N ALA A 64 -17.62 4.17 -3.61
CA ALA A 64 -18.82 3.68 -2.95
C ALA A 64 -19.37 4.65 -1.90
N SER A 65 -18.61 5.71 -1.55
CA SER A 65 -19.06 6.78 -0.67
C SER A 65 -20.04 7.70 -1.38
N GLU A 66 -20.92 8.35 -0.62
CA GLU A 66 -21.82 9.36 -1.16
C GLU A 66 -21.01 10.52 -1.79
N ASN A 67 -21.37 10.90 -3.01
CA ASN A 67 -20.65 11.89 -3.84
C ASN A 67 -19.19 11.52 -4.18
N GLY A 68 -18.73 10.30 -3.87
CA GLY A 68 -17.37 9.86 -4.18
C GLY A 68 -17.01 10.01 -5.66
N LYS A 69 -17.94 9.62 -6.56
CA LYS A 69 -17.74 9.73 -8.02
C LYS A 69 -17.71 11.17 -8.55
N ASP A 70 -18.16 12.15 -7.76
CA ASP A 70 -18.18 13.56 -8.17
C ASP A 70 -16.85 14.27 -7.88
N VAL A 71 -16.07 13.75 -6.93
CA VAL A 71 -14.86 14.41 -6.45
C VAL A 71 -13.60 13.55 -6.52
N ALA A 72 -13.72 12.24 -6.69
CA ALA A 72 -12.60 11.32 -6.59
C ALA A 72 -12.38 10.46 -7.84
N ILE A 73 -11.13 10.04 -8.03
CA ILE A 73 -10.73 8.89 -8.83
C ILE A 73 -10.03 7.86 -7.95
N GLU A 74 -10.15 6.62 -8.36
CA GLU A 74 -9.46 5.49 -7.76
C GLU A 74 -8.50 4.87 -8.77
N ILE A 75 -7.25 4.65 -8.35
CA ILE A 75 -6.20 4.08 -9.19
C ILE A 75 -5.94 2.65 -8.72
N TYR A 76 -6.17 1.69 -9.59
CA TYR A 76 -5.94 0.28 -9.36
C TYR A 76 -4.76 -0.24 -10.17
N SER A 77 -4.01 -1.18 -9.61
CA SER A 77 -2.87 -1.82 -10.27
C SER A 77 -3.05 -3.34 -10.30
N LEU A 78 -2.87 -3.96 -11.47
CA LEU A 78 -2.85 -5.41 -11.59
C LEU A 78 -1.53 -6.02 -11.08
N SER A 79 -0.53 -5.17 -10.84
CA SER A 79 0.80 -5.60 -10.37
C SER A 79 0.77 -6.40 -9.08
N LYS A 80 -0.18 -6.10 -8.17
CA LYS A 80 -0.23 -6.67 -6.83
C LYS A 80 -1.28 -7.78 -6.73
N GLY A 81 -2.57 -7.45 -6.87
CA GLY A 81 -3.65 -8.41 -6.73
C GLY A 81 -3.56 -9.57 -7.73
N TYR A 82 -3.24 -9.28 -8.98
CA TYR A 82 -3.13 -10.29 -10.06
C TYR A 82 -1.71 -10.80 -10.28
N ASN A 83 -0.74 -10.42 -9.44
CA ASN A 83 0.67 -10.82 -9.57
C ASN A 83 1.29 -10.49 -10.95
N MET A 84 0.80 -9.43 -11.61
CA MET A 84 1.17 -9.01 -12.95
C MET A 84 2.13 -7.80 -12.94
N SER A 85 3.08 -7.75 -12.02
CA SER A 85 3.97 -6.58 -11.87
C SER A 85 4.81 -6.27 -13.11
N GLY A 86 5.25 -7.30 -13.84
CA GLY A 86 6.02 -7.17 -15.08
C GLY A 86 5.21 -6.61 -16.26
N PHE A 87 3.90 -6.70 -16.24
CA PHE A 87 3.01 -6.23 -17.31
C PHE A 87 2.84 -4.71 -17.33
N ARG A 88 3.12 -4.02 -16.22
CA ARG A 88 2.98 -2.56 -16.07
C ARG A 88 1.59 -2.03 -16.42
N VAL A 89 0.54 -2.72 -15.99
CA VAL A 89 -0.86 -2.38 -16.25
C VAL A 89 -1.56 -1.94 -14.97
N GLY A 90 -2.31 -0.86 -15.09
CA GLY A 90 -3.25 -0.34 -14.10
C GLY A 90 -4.32 0.48 -14.80
N PHE A 91 -5.32 0.89 -14.06
CA PHE A 91 -6.39 1.74 -14.57
C PHE A 91 -6.86 2.74 -13.51
N ALA A 92 -7.49 3.81 -13.97
CA ALA A 92 -8.15 4.78 -13.10
C ALA A 92 -9.63 4.84 -13.45
N VAL A 93 -10.47 4.92 -12.42
CA VAL A 93 -11.93 5.04 -12.55
C VAL A 93 -12.45 6.13 -11.60
N GLY A 94 -13.59 6.73 -11.89
CA GLY A 94 -14.23 7.71 -11.03
C GLY A 94 -14.69 8.97 -11.75
N ASN A 95 -14.41 10.13 -11.17
CA ASN A 95 -14.85 11.43 -11.66
C ASN A 95 -14.53 11.64 -13.15
N LYS A 96 -15.57 11.95 -13.95
CA LYS A 96 -15.48 12.04 -15.40
C LYS A 96 -14.43 13.06 -15.87
N ASP A 97 -14.39 14.24 -15.23
CA ASP A 97 -13.51 15.33 -15.67
C ASP A 97 -12.05 15.01 -15.36
N MET A 98 -11.78 14.40 -14.20
CA MET A 98 -10.45 13.93 -13.84
C MET A 98 -9.97 12.83 -14.81
N ILE A 99 -10.84 11.86 -15.13
CA ILE A 99 -10.52 10.81 -16.11
C ILE A 99 -10.26 11.38 -17.50
N GLN A 100 -11.04 12.36 -17.95
CA GLN A 100 -10.78 13.05 -19.21
C GLN A 100 -9.45 13.80 -19.21
N ALA A 101 -9.11 14.47 -18.12
CA ALA A 101 -7.82 15.15 -17.97
C ALA A 101 -6.65 14.17 -18.04
N LEU A 102 -6.74 13.03 -17.33
CA LEU A 102 -5.74 11.95 -17.40
C LEU A 102 -5.59 11.39 -18.81
N LYS A 103 -6.71 11.10 -19.47
CA LYS A 103 -6.70 10.60 -20.85
C LYS A 103 -6.05 11.60 -21.81
N LYS A 104 -6.38 12.88 -21.69
CA LYS A 104 -5.77 13.94 -22.51
C LYS A 104 -4.26 14.01 -22.25
N TYR A 105 -3.83 13.99 -21.00
CA TYR A 105 -2.41 13.99 -20.64
C TYR A 105 -1.68 12.77 -21.23
N GLN A 106 -2.23 11.57 -21.03
CA GLN A 106 -1.66 10.32 -21.53
C GLN A 106 -1.50 10.33 -23.06
N THR A 107 -2.49 10.85 -23.79
CA THR A 107 -2.44 10.93 -25.26
C THR A 107 -1.29 11.80 -25.76
N HIS A 108 -0.84 12.77 -24.96
CA HIS A 108 0.24 13.70 -25.33
C HIS A 108 1.62 13.26 -24.81
N THR A 109 1.68 12.37 -23.81
CA THR A 109 2.94 11.98 -23.17
C THR A 109 3.37 10.56 -23.50
N ASN A 110 2.41 9.64 -23.66
CA ASN A 110 2.68 8.23 -23.88
C ASN A 110 1.98 7.78 -25.17
N ALA A 111 2.71 7.13 -26.07
CA ALA A 111 2.09 6.29 -27.09
C ALA A 111 1.27 5.21 -26.36
N GLY A 112 0.08 4.88 -26.79
CA GLY A 112 -0.83 3.97 -26.09
C GLY A 112 -0.20 2.67 -25.60
N MET A 113 -0.88 1.98 -24.70
CA MET A 113 -0.47 0.68 -24.20
C MET A 113 -0.56 -0.39 -25.31
N PHE A 114 0.41 -1.29 -25.38
CA PHE A 114 0.39 -2.43 -26.31
C PHE A 114 -0.89 -3.27 -26.13
N GLY A 115 -1.60 -3.54 -27.23
CA GLY A 115 -2.92 -4.17 -27.19
C GLY A 115 -2.95 -5.52 -26.47
N ALA A 116 -1.94 -6.38 -26.67
CA ALA A 116 -1.89 -7.67 -26.03
C ALA A 116 -1.81 -7.58 -24.48
N LEU A 117 -1.21 -6.51 -23.93
CA LEU A 117 -1.22 -6.28 -22.48
C LEU A 117 -2.61 -5.85 -21.99
N GLN A 118 -3.35 -5.10 -22.81
CA GLN A 118 -4.75 -4.74 -22.51
C GLN A 118 -5.63 -5.99 -22.51
N ASP A 119 -5.50 -6.85 -23.52
CA ASP A 119 -6.25 -8.10 -23.63
C ASP A 119 -5.96 -9.04 -22.46
N ALA A 120 -4.70 -9.16 -22.05
CA ALA A 120 -4.31 -9.94 -20.87
C ALA A 120 -4.93 -9.37 -19.57
N ALA A 121 -4.95 -8.04 -19.42
CA ALA A 121 -5.57 -7.38 -18.28
C ALA A 121 -7.10 -7.59 -18.26
N ILE A 122 -7.76 -7.44 -19.41
CA ILE A 122 -9.20 -7.69 -19.57
C ILE A 122 -9.53 -9.15 -19.21
N TYR A 123 -8.72 -10.08 -19.70
CA TYR A 123 -8.91 -11.49 -19.40
C TYR A 123 -8.77 -11.77 -17.90
N ALA A 124 -7.73 -11.23 -17.25
CA ALA A 124 -7.52 -11.38 -15.82
C ALA A 124 -8.70 -10.84 -15.00
N LEU A 125 -9.16 -9.62 -15.32
CA LEU A 125 -10.27 -8.98 -14.64
C LEU A 125 -11.62 -9.72 -14.79
N ASN A 126 -11.82 -10.46 -15.88
CA ASN A 126 -13.06 -11.16 -16.15
C ASN A 126 -13.09 -12.61 -15.64
N HIS A 127 -11.93 -13.21 -15.32
CA HIS A 127 -11.87 -14.67 -15.07
C HIS A 127 -11.15 -15.06 -13.78
N TYR A 128 -10.54 -14.12 -13.04
CA TYR A 128 -9.67 -14.46 -11.91
C TYR A 128 -10.03 -13.71 -10.61
N ASP A 129 -11.32 -13.51 -10.34
CA ASP A 129 -11.75 -12.88 -9.08
C ASP A 129 -11.38 -13.75 -7.86
N ASP A 130 -11.54 -15.07 -7.95
CA ASP A 130 -11.18 -16.01 -6.88
C ASP A 130 -9.67 -15.95 -6.56
N PHE A 131 -8.84 -15.69 -7.57
CA PHE A 131 -7.40 -15.54 -7.39
C PHE A 131 -7.03 -14.37 -6.45
N LEU A 132 -7.80 -13.29 -6.45
CA LEU A 132 -7.57 -12.16 -5.54
C LEU A 132 -7.76 -12.58 -4.08
N GLU A 133 -8.76 -13.41 -3.81
CA GLU A 133 -9.00 -13.93 -2.47
C GLU A 133 -7.91 -14.91 -2.04
N GLU A 134 -7.50 -15.81 -2.93
CA GLU A 134 -6.38 -16.72 -2.70
C GLU A 134 -5.08 -15.95 -2.38
N GLN A 135 -4.74 -14.93 -3.18
CA GLN A 135 -3.57 -14.10 -2.93
C GLN A 135 -3.68 -13.34 -1.60
N SER A 136 -4.83 -12.78 -1.29
CA SER A 136 -5.05 -12.11 0.01
C SER A 136 -4.81 -13.05 1.18
N ASN A 137 -5.31 -14.29 1.09
CA ASN A 137 -5.11 -15.32 2.11
C ASN A 137 -3.66 -15.76 2.27
N VAL A 138 -2.91 -15.86 1.16
CA VAL A 138 -1.45 -16.13 1.20
C VAL A 138 -0.73 -15.03 1.98
N PHE A 139 -0.96 -13.75 1.63
CA PHE A 139 -0.31 -12.64 2.31
C PHE A 139 -0.76 -12.47 3.77
N LYS A 140 -2.04 -12.74 4.07
CA LYS A 140 -2.54 -12.78 5.44
C LYS A 140 -1.79 -13.83 6.27
N THR A 141 -1.67 -15.05 5.75
CA THR A 141 -0.96 -16.14 6.44
C THR A 141 0.51 -15.81 6.68
N ARG A 142 1.19 -15.22 5.69
CA ARG A 142 2.57 -14.75 5.81
C ARG A 142 2.71 -13.67 6.87
N ARG A 143 1.83 -12.67 6.85
CA ARG A 143 1.79 -11.59 7.84
C ARG A 143 1.60 -12.16 9.24
N ASP A 144 0.58 -13.00 9.45
CA ASP A 144 0.26 -13.56 10.75
C ASP A 144 1.43 -14.33 11.33
N ARG A 145 2.08 -15.16 10.51
CA ARG A 145 3.26 -15.95 10.92
C ARG A 145 4.47 -15.07 11.23
N PHE A 146 4.76 -14.11 10.36
CA PHE A 146 5.90 -13.22 10.52
C PHE A 146 5.76 -12.33 11.76
N GLU A 147 4.62 -11.68 11.93
CA GLU A 147 4.33 -10.85 13.10
C GLU A 147 4.30 -11.64 14.40
N ALA A 148 3.81 -12.89 14.40
CA ALA A 148 3.84 -13.75 15.58
C ALA A 148 5.27 -14.07 16.02
N MET A 149 6.22 -14.22 15.09
CA MET A 149 7.62 -14.42 15.41
C MET A 149 8.25 -13.15 16.00
N LEU A 150 7.98 -11.98 15.43
CA LEU A 150 8.44 -10.69 15.97
C LEU A 150 7.88 -10.45 17.38
N ALA A 151 6.58 -10.67 17.57
CA ALA A 151 5.92 -10.49 18.87
C ALA A 151 6.49 -11.41 19.95
N LYS A 152 6.81 -12.67 19.60
CA LYS A 152 7.43 -13.62 20.55
C LYS A 152 8.81 -13.19 21.02
N ALA A 153 9.50 -12.37 20.23
CA ALA A 153 10.83 -11.83 20.54
C ALA A 153 10.77 -10.37 21.03
N ASP A 154 9.57 -9.87 21.34
CA ASP A 154 9.32 -8.50 21.82
C ASP A 154 9.85 -7.40 20.87
N LEU A 155 9.95 -7.68 19.57
CA LEU A 155 10.32 -6.69 18.57
C LEU A 155 9.07 -5.83 18.23
N PRO A 156 9.12 -4.50 18.37
CA PRO A 156 7.97 -3.64 18.14
C PRO A 156 7.71 -3.43 16.65
N PHE A 157 6.47 -3.62 16.21
CA PHE A 157 6.01 -3.42 14.83
C PHE A 157 4.60 -2.82 14.79
N VAL A 158 4.26 -2.26 13.65
CA VAL A 158 2.88 -1.84 13.37
C VAL A 158 2.12 -3.02 12.77
N HIS A 159 1.03 -3.43 13.43
CA HIS A 159 0.17 -4.50 12.92
C HIS A 159 -0.46 -4.13 11.57
N ALA A 160 -0.13 -4.89 10.53
CA ALA A 160 -0.61 -4.64 9.19
C ALA A 160 -2.02 -5.22 9.00
N LYS A 161 -3.02 -4.35 8.79
CA LYS A 161 -4.40 -4.74 8.49
C LYS A 161 -4.63 -5.08 7.02
N GLY A 162 -3.66 -4.75 6.16
CA GLY A 162 -3.70 -5.02 4.73
C GLY A 162 -2.34 -4.76 4.05
N GLY A 163 -2.31 -4.90 2.73
CA GLY A 163 -1.08 -4.73 1.95
C GLY A 163 -0.17 -5.96 1.98
N ILE A 164 1.10 -5.77 1.68
CA ILE A 164 2.09 -6.84 1.53
C ILE A 164 3.38 -6.55 2.28
N TYR A 165 3.32 -5.72 3.33
CA TYR A 165 4.49 -5.27 4.07
C TYR A 165 4.29 -5.38 5.58
N VAL A 166 5.39 -5.56 6.31
CA VAL A 166 5.49 -5.36 7.75
C VAL A 166 6.33 -4.11 8.01
N TRP A 167 5.90 -3.30 8.95
CA TRP A 167 6.54 -2.05 9.37
C TRP A 167 7.15 -2.25 10.75
N LEU A 168 8.46 -2.60 10.78
CA LEU A 168 9.23 -2.92 11.99
C LEU A 168 9.87 -1.65 12.52
N GLU A 169 9.73 -1.37 13.80
CA GLU A 169 10.42 -0.26 14.47
C GLU A 169 11.93 -0.56 14.57
N THR A 170 12.77 0.47 14.42
CA THR A 170 14.22 0.34 14.62
C THR A 170 14.55 0.28 16.10
N PRO A 171 15.61 -0.43 16.50
CA PRO A 171 16.05 -0.43 17.90
C PRO A 171 16.53 0.96 18.36
N PRO A 172 16.53 1.23 19.68
CA PRO A 172 17.07 2.49 20.21
C PRO A 172 18.49 2.77 19.70
N GLY A 173 18.73 4.01 19.32
CA GLY A 173 20.04 4.44 18.81
C GLY A 173 20.25 4.24 17.31
N TYR A 174 19.32 3.60 16.61
CA TYR A 174 19.38 3.45 15.16
C TYR A 174 18.29 4.28 14.47
N ASP A 175 18.67 5.01 13.44
CA ASP A 175 17.72 5.47 12.43
C ASP A 175 17.48 4.38 11.36
N SER A 176 16.54 4.63 10.47
CA SER A 176 16.12 3.63 9.47
C SER A 176 17.22 3.23 8.50
N GLU A 177 18.10 4.16 8.12
CA GLU A 177 19.20 3.92 7.18
C GLU A 177 20.34 3.16 7.86
N GLN A 178 20.66 3.52 9.12
CA GLN A 178 21.65 2.81 9.93
C GLN A 178 21.21 1.37 10.22
N PHE A 179 19.95 1.18 10.55
CA PHE A 179 19.43 -0.17 10.83
C PHE A 179 19.35 -1.04 9.58
N GLU A 180 18.98 -0.47 8.43
CA GLU A 180 19.03 -1.18 7.14
C GLU A 180 20.44 -1.65 6.84
N GLN A 181 21.46 -0.76 6.96
CA GLN A 181 22.86 -1.13 6.75
C GLN A 181 23.33 -2.23 7.70
N PHE A 182 22.98 -2.12 9.00
CA PHE A 182 23.27 -3.15 9.98
C PHE A 182 22.66 -4.50 9.60
N LEU A 183 21.38 -4.53 9.20
CA LEU A 183 20.70 -5.76 8.78
C LEU A 183 21.35 -6.40 7.55
N VAL A 184 21.80 -5.60 6.58
CA VAL A 184 22.51 -6.11 5.41
C VAL A 184 23.86 -6.73 5.80
N GLN A 185 24.65 -6.03 6.62
CA GLN A 185 26.01 -6.46 6.97
C GLN A 185 26.02 -7.63 7.92
N GLU A 186 25.22 -7.59 8.98
CA GLU A 186 25.28 -8.56 10.09
C GLU A 186 24.28 -9.72 9.92
N LYS A 187 23.19 -9.51 9.20
CA LYS A 187 22.11 -10.50 9.07
C LYS A 187 21.82 -10.93 7.64
N SER A 188 22.44 -10.31 6.65
CA SER A 188 22.16 -10.56 5.22
C SER A 188 20.68 -10.40 4.90
N ILE A 189 20.02 -9.40 5.50
CA ILE A 189 18.61 -9.04 5.30
C ILE A 189 18.55 -7.66 4.66
N LEU A 190 17.98 -7.57 3.45
CA LEU A 190 17.72 -6.31 2.77
C LEU A 190 16.28 -5.87 3.04
N VAL A 191 16.13 -4.68 3.59
CA VAL A 191 14.84 -4.01 3.86
C VAL A 191 14.81 -2.64 3.19
N ALA A 192 13.65 -1.99 3.16
CA ALA A 192 13.60 -0.59 2.76
C ALA A 192 13.63 0.31 4.01
N PRO A 193 14.55 1.28 4.10
CA PRO A 193 14.55 2.24 5.20
C PRO A 193 13.28 3.09 5.15
N GLY A 194 12.79 3.51 6.30
CA GLY A 194 11.49 4.19 6.38
C GLY A 194 11.53 5.69 6.10
N LYS A 195 12.69 6.32 6.24
CA LYS A 195 12.86 7.77 6.03
C LYS A 195 12.33 8.30 4.68
N PRO A 196 12.49 7.60 3.52
CA PRO A 196 11.89 8.02 2.26
C PRO A 196 10.36 8.08 2.24
N PHE A 197 9.68 7.45 3.22
CA PHE A 197 8.22 7.50 3.35
C PHE A 197 7.73 8.65 4.25
N GLY A 198 8.62 9.50 4.73
CA GLY A 198 8.34 10.67 5.56
C GLY A 198 9.16 10.68 6.86
N GLU A 199 9.23 11.83 7.51
CA GLU A 199 10.06 12.03 8.72
C GLU A 199 9.73 11.02 9.84
N ASN A 200 8.46 10.74 10.06
CA ASN A 200 8.02 9.75 11.06
C ASN A 200 8.45 8.33 10.71
N GLY A 201 8.77 8.06 9.44
CA GLY A 201 9.27 6.78 8.97
C GLY A 201 10.71 6.50 9.38
N ASN A 202 11.46 7.52 9.82
CA ASN A 202 12.89 7.36 10.15
C ASN A 202 13.16 6.42 11.34
N ARG A 203 12.13 6.01 12.07
CA ARG A 203 12.18 5.02 13.14
C ARG A 203 11.70 3.63 12.73
N TYR A 204 11.59 3.36 11.44
CA TYR A 204 11.04 2.09 10.94
C TYR A 204 11.81 1.59 9.72
N VAL A 205 11.72 0.30 9.49
CA VAL A 205 12.09 -0.33 8.22
C VAL A 205 10.91 -1.12 7.67
N ARG A 206 10.78 -1.13 6.33
CA ARG A 206 9.73 -1.87 5.63
C ARG A 206 10.25 -3.23 5.16
N ILE A 207 9.58 -4.29 5.60
CA ILE A 207 9.86 -5.67 5.22
C ILE A 207 8.81 -6.12 4.22
N SER A 208 9.23 -6.73 3.11
CA SER A 208 8.33 -7.25 2.09
C SER A 208 7.95 -8.70 2.38
N LEU A 209 6.66 -9.00 2.33
CA LEU A 209 6.12 -10.36 2.40
C LEU A 209 6.05 -11.07 1.03
N ALA A 210 6.51 -10.41 -0.03
CA ALA A 210 6.49 -10.93 -1.40
C ALA A 210 7.70 -11.82 -1.72
N LEU A 211 8.06 -12.69 -0.80
CA LEU A 211 9.09 -13.73 -0.93
C LEU A 211 8.47 -15.11 -0.71
N ASP A 212 9.23 -16.18 -1.00
CA ASP A 212 8.82 -17.52 -0.61
C ASP A 212 8.82 -17.68 0.92
N ASP A 213 8.02 -18.62 1.39
CA ASP A 213 7.77 -18.81 2.82
C ASP A 213 9.04 -19.18 3.60
N GLN A 214 9.92 -19.99 3.01
CA GLN A 214 11.17 -20.38 3.66
C GLN A 214 12.08 -19.18 3.91
N LYS A 215 12.22 -18.28 2.93
CA LYS A 215 13.04 -17.07 3.09
C LYS A 215 12.44 -16.09 4.10
N LEU A 216 11.11 -16.01 4.16
CA LEU A 216 10.43 -15.19 5.18
C LEU A 216 10.68 -15.74 6.58
N ASP A 217 10.62 -17.06 6.77
CA ASP A 217 10.91 -17.69 8.05
C ASP A 217 12.37 -17.49 8.46
N GLU A 218 13.31 -17.69 7.54
CA GLU A 218 14.73 -17.43 7.79
C GLU A 218 14.99 -15.98 8.18
N ALA A 219 14.36 -15.01 7.49
CA ALA A 219 14.48 -13.60 7.84
C ALA A 219 13.91 -13.30 9.22
N ALA A 220 12.72 -13.84 9.53
CA ALA A 220 12.10 -13.65 10.84
C ALA A 220 12.97 -14.23 11.96
N ILE A 221 13.53 -15.45 11.80
CA ILE A 221 14.45 -16.06 12.78
C ILE A 221 15.65 -15.15 13.02
N ARG A 222 16.31 -14.67 11.96
CA ARG A 222 17.49 -13.79 12.08
C ARG A 222 17.15 -12.44 12.75
N LEU A 223 15.94 -11.92 12.53
CA LEU A 223 15.46 -10.71 13.21
C LEU A 223 15.24 -10.96 14.70
N THR A 224 14.66 -12.10 15.09
CA THR A 224 14.42 -12.41 16.52
C THR A 224 15.71 -12.54 17.32
N GLU A 225 16.84 -12.88 16.68
CA GLU A 225 18.16 -12.88 17.32
C GLU A 225 18.62 -11.47 17.74
N LEU A 226 17.96 -10.42 17.27
CA LEU A 226 18.30 -9.03 17.55
C LEU A 226 17.49 -8.43 18.72
N ALA A 227 16.72 -9.23 19.45
CA ALA A 227 15.91 -8.76 20.58
C ALA A 227 16.74 -7.96 21.60
N TYR A 228 18.01 -8.35 21.81
CA TYR A 228 18.94 -7.66 22.72
C TYR A 228 19.21 -6.18 22.36
N LEU A 229 18.95 -5.77 21.11
CA LEU A 229 19.10 -4.37 20.69
C LEU A 229 17.93 -3.49 21.16
N TYR A 230 16.84 -4.10 21.59
CA TYR A 230 15.61 -3.41 22.01
C TYR A 230 15.49 -3.32 23.55
N GLU A 231 16.41 -4.00 24.29
CA GLU A 231 16.55 -3.91 25.73
C GLU A 231 17.26 -2.60 26.16
#